data_6b992fb15a4912a2f3105bba264213a4
#
_entry.id   6b992fb15a4912a2f3105bba264213a4
#
_cell.length_a   1.000
_cell.length_b   1.000
_cell.length_c   1.000
_cell.angle_alpha   90.00
_cell.angle_beta   90.00
_cell.angle_gamma   90.00
#
_symmetry.space_group_name_H-M   'P 1'
#
loop_
_entity.id
_entity.type
_entity.pdbx_description
1 polymer ?
#
loop_
_entity_poly.entity_id
_entity_poly.type
_entity_poly.pdbx_seq_one_letter_code
_entity_poly.pdbx_strand_id
1 'polypeptide(L)'
;MPTGLGTTLISFLIVVSTQSVRADAPDVVLEDLQGNHHNVSEYIGHGKWTLVNVWSPTCIQCRVEMPDLNKFHLEHRETDATVLGITIDFPSFKYGKKDLAEAFIKKYNITFPILMGDQDLASKVSGKHLKAIPTTYFFHPEGKLVARWPGIVKKEELEEFIQQYKPEIDDWFE
;
A
#
# COMPACT_ATOMS: atom_id res chain seq x y z
N MET A 1 13.10 66.17 -30.48
CA MET A 1 12.26 64.92 -30.50
C MET A 1 13.11 63.83 -29.93
N PRO A 2 12.87 63.32 -28.70
CA PRO A 2 13.55 62.16 -28.18
C PRO A 2 12.62 60.96 -28.24
N THR A 3 13.10 59.91 -28.91
CA THR A 3 12.44 58.60 -29.02
C THR A 3 12.72 57.79 -27.74
N GLY A 4 11.67 57.55 -26.97
CA GLY A 4 11.74 56.68 -25.80
C GLY A 4 11.78 55.19 -26.19
N LEU A 5 12.86 54.48 -25.87
CA LEU A 5 12.89 53.01 -25.86
C LEU A 5 12.19 52.49 -24.62
N GLY A 6 11.04 51.88 -24.80
CA GLY A 6 10.37 51.16 -23.73
C GLY A 6 11.00 49.77 -23.52
N THR A 7 11.66 49.59 -22.40
CA THR A 7 12.22 48.28 -21.99
C THR A 7 11.13 47.45 -21.35
N THR A 8 10.63 46.44 -22.08
CA THR A 8 9.65 45.47 -21.55
C THR A 8 10.42 44.44 -20.72
N LEU A 9 10.24 44.49 -19.41
CA LEU A 9 10.71 43.44 -18.49
C LEU A 9 9.81 42.25 -18.57
N ILE A 10 10.27 41.18 -19.23
CA ILE A 10 9.61 39.87 -19.20
C ILE A 10 9.97 39.17 -17.90
N SER A 11 9.02 39.15 -16.96
CA SER A 11 9.17 38.43 -15.69
C SER A 11 8.99 36.92 -15.95
N PHE A 12 10.12 36.20 -15.92
CA PHE A 12 10.09 34.72 -15.98
C PHE A 12 9.65 34.19 -14.62
N LEU A 13 8.41 33.72 -14.53
CA LEU A 13 7.90 32.93 -13.37
C LEU A 13 8.53 31.53 -13.44
N ILE A 14 9.55 31.29 -12.62
CA ILE A 14 10.09 29.93 -12.40
C ILE A 14 9.07 29.17 -11.53
N VAL A 15 8.29 28.32 -12.15
CA VAL A 15 7.47 27.32 -11.41
C VAL A 15 8.42 26.25 -10.91
N VAL A 16 8.84 26.37 -9.66
CA VAL A 16 9.56 25.30 -8.95
C VAL A 16 8.52 24.22 -8.62
N SER A 17 8.42 23.19 -9.44
CA SER A 17 7.69 21.99 -9.08
C SER A 17 8.45 21.30 -7.94
N THR A 18 7.96 21.41 -6.72
CA THR A 18 8.43 20.61 -5.60
C THR A 18 8.02 19.15 -5.85
N GLN A 19 8.92 18.37 -6.42
CA GLN A 19 8.78 16.91 -6.40
C GLN A 19 8.99 16.49 -4.95
N SER A 20 7.90 16.13 -4.29
CA SER A 20 7.96 15.44 -3.00
C SER A 20 8.77 14.17 -3.19
N VAL A 21 9.96 14.12 -2.64
CA VAL A 21 10.78 12.90 -2.58
C VAL A 21 10.01 11.94 -1.67
N ARG A 22 9.42 10.90 -2.25
CA ARG A 22 8.82 9.78 -1.53
C ARG A 22 9.96 8.97 -0.90
N ALA A 23 10.36 9.33 0.30
CA ALA A 23 11.57 8.78 0.89
C ALA A 23 11.46 7.32 1.35
N ASP A 24 10.22 6.76 1.53
CA ASP A 24 10.03 5.52 2.29
C ASP A 24 9.16 4.43 1.63
N ALA A 25 8.60 4.67 0.45
CA ALA A 25 7.84 3.63 -0.24
C ALA A 25 8.79 2.51 -0.73
N PRO A 26 8.46 1.22 -0.46
CA PRO A 26 9.36 0.12 -0.77
C PRO A 26 9.55 -0.08 -2.27
N ASP A 27 10.82 -0.17 -2.71
CA ASP A 27 11.18 -0.52 -4.09
C ASP A 27 11.19 -2.05 -4.25
N VAL A 28 10.02 -2.61 -4.44
CA VAL A 28 9.82 -4.07 -4.58
C VAL A 28 8.94 -4.33 -5.79
N VAL A 29 9.47 -5.06 -6.78
CA VAL A 29 8.72 -5.45 -7.98
C VAL A 29 8.10 -6.82 -7.78
N LEU A 30 6.78 -6.90 -7.96
CA LEU A 30 5.97 -8.11 -7.86
C LEU A 30 5.12 -8.29 -9.13
N GLU A 31 4.66 -9.51 -9.38
CA GLU A 31 3.73 -9.80 -10.49
C GLU A 31 2.27 -9.72 -10.02
N ASP A 32 1.40 -9.23 -10.88
CA ASP A 32 -0.04 -9.41 -10.71
C ASP A 32 -0.48 -10.81 -11.18
N LEU A 33 -1.77 -11.11 -11.05
CA LEU A 33 -2.33 -12.39 -11.50
C LEU A 33 -2.36 -12.56 -13.02
N GLN A 34 -2.08 -11.52 -13.78
CA GLN A 34 -1.96 -11.53 -15.24
C GLN A 34 -0.52 -11.71 -15.71
N GLY A 35 0.46 -11.64 -14.78
CA GLY A 35 1.88 -11.75 -15.08
C GLY A 35 2.54 -10.40 -15.41
N ASN A 36 1.87 -9.29 -15.17
CA ASN A 36 2.46 -7.97 -15.31
C ASN A 36 3.27 -7.63 -14.06
N HIS A 37 4.40 -6.95 -14.26
CA HIS A 37 5.25 -6.49 -13.16
C HIS A 37 4.81 -5.11 -12.67
N HIS A 38 4.67 -4.97 -11.36
CA HIS A 38 4.31 -3.74 -10.67
C HIS A 38 5.29 -3.47 -9.53
N ASN A 39 5.72 -2.22 -9.40
CA ASN A 39 6.43 -1.82 -8.20
C ASN A 39 5.41 -1.52 -7.09
N VAL A 40 5.62 -2.08 -5.89
CA VAL A 40 4.73 -1.85 -4.75
C VAL A 40 4.59 -0.36 -4.43
N SER A 41 5.63 0.44 -4.69
CA SER A 41 5.59 1.90 -4.56
C SER A 41 4.55 2.60 -5.45
N GLU A 42 4.08 1.95 -6.52
CA GLU A 42 3.01 2.49 -7.38
C GLU A 42 1.66 2.58 -6.66
N TYR A 43 1.48 1.82 -5.58
CA TYR A 43 0.25 1.78 -4.79
C TYR A 43 0.33 2.63 -3.52
N ILE A 44 1.51 3.16 -3.16
CA ILE A 44 1.79 3.77 -1.86
C ILE A 44 2.10 5.26 -2.00
N GLY A 45 1.59 6.09 -1.07
CA GLY A 45 1.98 7.50 -0.96
C GLY A 45 1.39 8.41 -2.04
N HIS A 46 0.17 8.14 -2.47
CA HIS A 46 -0.56 8.95 -3.46
C HIS A 46 -1.64 9.85 -2.81
N GLY A 47 -1.36 10.35 -1.61
CA GLY A 47 -2.34 11.13 -0.86
C GLY A 47 -3.44 10.30 -0.19
N LYS A 48 -3.30 8.97 -0.19
CA LYS A 48 -4.20 8.02 0.48
C LYS A 48 -3.43 7.08 1.37
N TRP A 49 -4.03 6.67 2.46
CA TRP A 49 -3.56 5.54 3.24
C TRP A 49 -3.51 4.28 2.39
N THR A 50 -2.45 3.52 2.48
CA THR A 50 -2.35 2.22 1.81
C THR A 50 -2.10 1.13 2.85
N LEU A 51 -3.04 0.19 2.91
CA LEU A 51 -2.94 -0.99 3.75
C LEU A 51 -2.41 -2.14 2.90
N VAL A 52 -1.15 -2.52 3.11
CA VAL A 52 -0.56 -3.67 2.42
C VAL A 52 -0.73 -4.90 3.27
N ASN A 53 -1.63 -5.80 2.86
CA ASN A 53 -1.96 -7.04 3.58
C ASN A 53 -1.25 -8.24 2.95
N VAL A 54 -0.43 -8.92 3.72
CA VAL A 54 0.23 -10.18 3.31
C VAL A 54 -0.60 -11.36 3.79
N TRP A 55 -1.04 -12.18 2.85
CA TRP A 55 -2.03 -13.23 3.08
C TRP A 55 -1.82 -14.49 2.21
N SER A 56 -2.64 -15.51 2.44
CA SER A 56 -2.75 -16.68 1.57
C SER A 56 -4.18 -17.22 1.51
N PRO A 57 -4.64 -17.72 0.36
CA PRO A 57 -5.96 -18.34 0.24
C PRO A 57 -6.11 -19.63 1.08
N THR A 58 -5.00 -20.25 1.48
CA THR A 58 -4.99 -21.46 2.34
C THR A 58 -4.90 -21.16 3.84
N CYS A 59 -4.61 -19.89 4.21
CA CYS A 59 -4.55 -19.45 5.60
C CYS A 59 -5.95 -19.17 6.14
N ILE A 60 -6.36 -19.89 7.18
CA ILE A 60 -7.72 -19.76 7.77
C ILE A 60 -7.95 -18.34 8.33
N GLN A 61 -6.99 -17.78 9.08
CA GLN A 61 -7.08 -16.45 9.66
C GLN A 61 -7.18 -15.35 8.59
N CYS A 62 -6.40 -15.49 7.50
CA CYS A 62 -6.47 -14.56 6.37
C CYS A 62 -7.88 -14.55 5.74
N ARG A 63 -8.50 -15.73 5.63
CA ARG A 63 -9.86 -15.85 5.05
C ARG A 63 -10.94 -15.19 5.93
N VAL A 64 -10.70 -15.08 7.23
CA VAL A 64 -11.63 -14.42 8.17
C VAL A 64 -11.63 -12.90 7.98
N GLU A 65 -10.47 -12.29 7.74
CA GLU A 65 -10.36 -10.82 7.60
C GLU A 65 -10.72 -10.26 6.21
N MET A 66 -10.64 -11.11 5.17
CA MET A 66 -10.82 -10.66 3.78
C MET A 66 -12.14 -9.92 3.49
N PRO A 67 -13.30 -10.31 4.07
CA PRO A 67 -14.53 -9.54 3.91
C PRO A 67 -14.43 -8.11 4.47
N ASP A 68 -13.79 -7.93 5.62
CA ASP A 68 -13.60 -6.64 6.26
C ASP A 68 -12.62 -5.76 5.46
N LEU A 69 -11.50 -6.32 5.00
CA LEU A 69 -10.56 -5.63 4.12
C LEU A 69 -11.21 -5.20 2.80
N ASN A 70 -12.02 -6.07 2.20
CA ASN A 70 -12.70 -5.74 0.95
C ASN A 70 -13.78 -4.67 1.14
N LYS A 71 -14.53 -4.72 2.24
CA LYS A 71 -15.50 -3.70 2.59
C LYS A 71 -14.82 -2.36 2.86
N PHE A 72 -13.73 -2.35 3.63
CA PHE A 72 -12.92 -1.17 3.87
C PHE A 72 -12.43 -0.56 2.53
N HIS A 73 -11.85 -1.39 1.64
CA HIS A 73 -11.39 -0.92 0.34
C HIS A 73 -12.51 -0.27 -0.48
N LEU A 74 -13.68 -0.91 -0.56
CA LEU A 74 -14.80 -0.40 -1.34
C LEU A 74 -15.33 0.95 -0.81
N GLU A 75 -15.34 1.14 0.51
CA GLU A 75 -15.85 2.36 1.15
C GLU A 75 -14.84 3.53 1.05
N HIS A 76 -13.53 3.25 1.02
CA HIS A 76 -12.47 4.26 1.14
C HIS A 76 -11.68 4.54 -0.15
N ARG A 77 -11.64 3.60 -1.13
CA ARG A 77 -10.75 3.69 -2.30
C ARG A 77 -10.87 4.97 -3.13
N GLU A 78 -12.06 5.57 -3.15
CA GLU A 78 -12.28 6.82 -3.91
C GLU A 78 -11.93 8.07 -3.07
N THR A 79 -11.74 7.93 -1.77
CA THR A 79 -11.52 9.03 -0.83
C THR A 79 -10.12 9.05 -0.24
N ASP A 80 -9.87 8.32 0.83
CA ASP A 80 -8.75 8.52 1.73
C ASP A 80 -7.88 7.29 1.98
N ALA A 81 -8.35 6.08 1.64
CA ALA A 81 -7.59 4.86 1.88
C ALA A 81 -7.81 3.77 0.83
N THR A 82 -6.85 2.86 0.71
CA THR A 82 -6.92 1.71 -0.19
C THR A 82 -6.25 0.48 0.42
N VAL A 83 -6.53 -0.70 -0.14
CA VAL A 83 -5.88 -1.95 0.21
C VAL A 83 -5.09 -2.48 -0.99
N LEU A 84 -3.90 -3.02 -0.73
CA LEU A 84 -3.11 -3.84 -1.64
C LEU A 84 -2.88 -5.20 -0.97
N GLY A 85 -3.23 -6.28 -1.62
CA GLY A 85 -2.94 -7.63 -1.16
C GLY A 85 -1.63 -8.16 -1.75
N ILE A 86 -0.80 -8.81 -0.93
CA ILE A 86 0.32 -9.62 -1.40
C ILE A 86 0.05 -11.06 -1.00
N THR A 87 -0.17 -11.93 -2.00
CA THR A 87 -0.45 -13.35 -1.72
C THR A 87 0.80 -14.20 -1.78
N ILE A 88 0.98 -15.06 -0.77
CA ILE A 88 2.08 -16.03 -0.68
C ILE A 88 1.52 -17.44 -0.50
N ASP A 89 2.33 -18.49 -0.69
CA ASP A 89 1.92 -19.85 -0.35
C ASP A 89 2.02 -20.09 1.16
N PHE A 90 1.04 -20.75 1.74
CA PHE A 90 1.02 -21.11 3.17
C PHE A 90 0.68 -22.62 3.29
N PRO A 91 1.34 -23.37 4.17
CA PRO A 91 2.31 -22.94 5.21
C PRO A 91 3.77 -22.86 4.77
N SER A 92 4.09 -23.02 3.48
CA SER A 92 5.47 -23.13 2.97
C SER A 92 6.19 -21.77 2.93
N PHE A 93 5.45 -20.65 2.95
CA PHE A 93 5.93 -19.27 2.77
C PHE A 93 6.66 -19.02 1.44
N LYS A 94 6.50 -19.93 0.46
CA LYS A 94 7.02 -19.79 -0.89
C LYS A 94 6.16 -18.85 -1.73
N TYR A 95 6.54 -18.71 -3.00
CA TYR A 95 5.80 -17.90 -3.97
C TYR A 95 4.32 -18.37 -4.07
N GLY A 96 3.42 -17.40 -4.13
CA GLY A 96 1.98 -17.62 -4.13
C GLY A 96 1.52 -18.50 -5.31
N LYS A 97 0.43 -19.22 -5.11
CA LYS A 97 -0.18 -20.06 -6.16
C LYS A 97 -1.30 -19.30 -6.83
N LYS A 98 -1.09 -18.94 -8.09
CA LYS A 98 -2.01 -18.14 -8.90
C LYS A 98 -3.43 -18.71 -8.95
N ASP A 99 -3.56 -19.99 -9.27
CA ASP A 99 -4.84 -20.69 -9.40
C ASP A 99 -5.67 -20.64 -8.11
N LEU A 100 -5.02 -20.80 -6.96
CA LEU A 100 -5.68 -20.71 -5.66
C LEU A 100 -6.09 -19.28 -5.32
N ALA A 101 -5.25 -18.30 -5.64
CA ALA A 101 -5.56 -16.89 -5.43
C ALA A 101 -6.74 -16.45 -6.31
N GLU A 102 -6.73 -16.76 -7.60
CA GLU A 102 -7.81 -16.45 -8.55
C GLU A 102 -9.14 -17.08 -8.12
N ALA A 103 -9.13 -18.35 -7.72
CA ALA A 103 -10.32 -19.05 -7.24
C ALA A 103 -10.88 -18.37 -5.98
N PHE A 104 -10.00 -17.95 -5.06
CA PHE A 104 -10.40 -17.26 -3.84
C PHE A 104 -11.00 -15.88 -4.14
N ILE A 105 -10.31 -15.06 -4.93
CA ILE A 105 -10.74 -13.72 -5.34
C ILE A 105 -12.13 -13.78 -5.99
N LYS A 106 -12.31 -14.69 -6.93
CA LYS A 106 -13.60 -14.89 -7.59
C LYS A 106 -14.71 -15.31 -6.62
N LYS A 107 -14.39 -16.26 -5.71
CA LYS A 107 -15.37 -16.79 -4.75
C LYS A 107 -15.86 -15.73 -3.76
N TYR A 108 -14.97 -14.86 -3.29
CA TYR A 108 -15.25 -13.86 -2.26
C TYR A 108 -15.41 -12.44 -2.82
N ASN A 109 -15.41 -12.30 -4.15
CA ASN A 109 -15.54 -11.02 -4.85
C ASN A 109 -14.57 -9.94 -4.31
N ILE A 110 -13.30 -10.31 -4.17
CA ILE A 110 -12.25 -9.38 -3.73
C ILE A 110 -12.00 -8.35 -4.84
N THR A 111 -11.99 -7.07 -4.49
CA THR A 111 -11.94 -5.96 -5.44
C THR A 111 -10.65 -5.14 -5.40
N PHE A 112 -9.87 -5.27 -4.34
CA PHE A 112 -8.57 -4.60 -4.24
C PHE A 112 -7.48 -5.34 -5.05
N PRO A 113 -6.43 -4.61 -5.50
CA PRO A 113 -5.32 -5.20 -6.25
C PRO A 113 -4.62 -6.31 -5.47
N ILE A 114 -4.22 -7.37 -6.18
CA ILE A 114 -3.47 -8.48 -5.61
C ILE A 114 -2.18 -8.68 -6.41
N LEU A 115 -1.05 -8.67 -5.72
CA LEU A 115 0.26 -9.04 -6.25
C LEU A 115 0.71 -10.38 -5.67
N MET A 116 1.57 -11.08 -6.39
CA MET A 116 2.10 -12.37 -5.98
C MET A 116 3.52 -12.22 -5.45
N GLY A 117 3.82 -12.88 -4.35
CA GLY A 117 5.12 -12.83 -3.72
C GLY A 117 5.44 -14.10 -2.92
N ASP A 118 6.54 -14.05 -2.21
CA ASP A 118 6.96 -15.01 -1.20
C ASP A 118 7.33 -14.28 0.10
N GLN A 119 7.85 -15.00 1.08
CA GLN A 119 8.25 -14.43 2.37
C GLN A 119 9.33 -13.35 2.24
N ASP A 120 10.31 -13.55 1.35
CA ASP A 120 11.43 -12.62 1.22
C ASP A 120 10.99 -11.33 0.52
N LEU A 121 10.19 -11.43 -0.54
CA LEU A 121 9.62 -10.28 -1.22
C LEU A 121 8.67 -9.50 -0.30
N ALA A 122 7.79 -10.19 0.44
CA ALA A 122 6.90 -9.56 1.41
C ALA A 122 7.68 -8.91 2.57
N SER A 123 8.81 -9.49 2.98
CA SER A 123 9.69 -8.92 4.00
C SER A 123 10.32 -7.59 3.55
N LYS A 124 10.67 -7.47 2.27
CA LYS A 124 11.24 -6.24 1.69
C LYS A 124 10.27 -5.07 1.73
N VAL A 125 8.96 -5.33 1.68
CA VAL A 125 7.93 -4.27 1.75
C VAL A 125 8.01 -3.46 3.04
N SER A 126 8.37 -4.09 4.15
CA SER A 126 8.51 -3.41 5.44
C SER A 126 9.97 -3.23 5.91
N GLY A 127 10.93 -3.75 5.16
CA GLY A 127 12.33 -3.82 5.59
C GLY A 127 12.57 -4.78 6.77
N LYS A 128 11.55 -5.54 7.21
CA LYS A 128 11.63 -6.47 8.34
C LYS A 128 11.11 -7.85 7.94
N HIS A 129 11.72 -8.89 8.50
CA HIS A 129 11.33 -10.27 8.22
C HIS A 129 9.86 -10.55 8.55
N LEU A 130 9.13 -11.11 7.58
CA LEU A 130 7.74 -11.55 7.76
C LEU A 130 7.71 -12.82 8.62
N LYS A 131 7.11 -12.74 9.81
CA LYS A 131 7.08 -13.86 10.77
C LYS A 131 5.79 -14.67 10.72
N ALA A 132 4.70 -14.07 10.28
CA ALA A 132 3.37 -14.67 10.27
C ALA A 132 2.47 -14.01 9.24
N ILE A 133 1.39 -14.71 8.86
CA ILE A 133 0.27 -14.18 8.11
C ILE A 133 -1.05 -14.49 8.84
N PRO A 134 -2.07 -13.62 8.72
CA PRO A 134 -2.00 -12.34 8.00
C PRO A 134 -1.12 -11.32 8.72
N THR A 135 -0.55 -10.39 7.95
CA THR A 135 0.10 -9.20 8.49
C THR A 135 -0.27 -8.01 7.61
N THR A 136 -0.76 -6.94 8.23
CA THR A 136 -1.11 -5.69 7.54
C THR A 136 -0.09 -4.61 7.88
N TYR A 137 0.45 -3.97 6.86
CA TYR A 137 1.34 -2.81 6.97
C TYR A 137 0.56 -1.55 6.62
N PHE A 138 0.70 -0.51 7.43
CA PHE A 138 0.00 0.76 7.25
C PHE A 138 0.98 1.80 6.72
N PHE A 139 0.72 2.26 5.50
CA PHE A 139 1.48 3.33 4.88
C PHE A 139 0.67 4.63 4.90
N HIS A 140 1.29 5.67 5.46
CA HIS A 140 0.75 7.03 5.48
C HIS A 140 0.54 7.56 4.05
N PRO A 141 -0.38 8.51 3.81
CA PRO A 141 -0.58 9.15 2.50
C PRO A 141 0.68 9.70 1.83
N GLU A 142 1.72 10.01 2.60
CA GLU A 142 3.04 10.44 2.11
C GLU A 142 3.97 9.27 1.71
N GLY A 143 3.57 8.02 1.97
CA GLY A 143 4.34 6.82 1.61
C GLY A 143 5.17 6.21 2.75
N LYS A 144 5.16 6.81 3.95
CA LYS A 144 5.91 6.32 5.11
C LYS A 144 5.19 5.11 5.73
N LEU A 145 5.93 4.03 6.03
CA LEU A 145 5.42 2.93 6.84
C LEU A 145 5.30 3.38 8.30
N VAL A 146 4.09 3.35 8.85
CA VAL A 146 3.81 3.88 10.20
C VAL A 146 3.35 2.82 11.19
N ALA A 147 2.83 1.68 10.71
CA ALA A 147 2.43 0.60 11.60
C ALA A 147 2.50 -0.77 10.92
N ARG A 148 2.64 -1.81 11.75
CA ARG A 148 2.56 -3.21 11.36
C ARG A 148 1.61 -3.92 12.31
N TRP A 149 0.61 -4.56 11.78
CA TRP A 149 -0.38 -5.33 12.54
C TRP A 149 -0.30 -6.81 12.15
N PRO A 150 0.31 -7.68 12.94
CA PRO A 150 0.26 -9.13 12.76
C PRO A 150 -1.07 -9.67 13.31
N GLY A 151 -1.71 -10.55 12.54
CA GLY A 151 -3.00 -11.14 12.88
C GLY A 151 -4.17 -10.49 12.14
N ILE A 152 -5.37 -10.95 12.50
CA ILE A 152 -6.63 -10.52 11.86
C ILE A 152 -6.88 -9.05 12.17
N VAL A 153 -7.32 -8.31 11.15
CA VAL A 153 -7.81 -6.93 11.27
C VAL A 153 -9.30 -6.88 10.94
N LYS A 154 -10.01 -5.95 11.59
CA LYS A 154 -11.41 -5.64 11.32
C LYS A 154 -11.55 -4.25 10.71
N LYS A 155 -12.58 -4.05 9.91
CA LYS A 155 -12.82 -2.78 9.24
C LYS A 155 -12.83 -1.60 10.23
N GLU A 156 -13.53 -1.74 11.32
CA GLU A 156 -13.67 -0.70 12.35
C GLU A 156 -12.32 -0.35 13.00
N GLU A 157 -11.45 -1.34 13.21
CA GLU A 157 -10.10 -1.14 13.77
C GLU A 157 -9.20 -0.37 12.78
N LEU A 158 -9.34 -0.64 11.47
CA LEU A 158 -8.62 0.07 10.43
C LEU A 158 -9.05 1.54 10.35
N GLU A 159 -10.36 1.79 10.40
CA GLU A 159 -10.93 3.15 10.40
C GLU A 159 -10.51 3.93 11.65
N GLU A 160 -10.58 3.30 12.83
CA GLU A 160 -10.16 3.91 14.08
C GLU A 160 -8.67 4.28 14.06
N PHE A 161 -7.80 3.37 13.56
CA PHE A 161 -6.37 3.65 13.44
C PHE A 161 -6.11 4.88 12.56
N ILE A 162 -6.73 4.95 11.38
CA ILE A 162 -6.53 6.06 10.44
C ILE A 162 -7.02 7.39 11.04
N GLN A 163 -8.17 7.38 11.73
CA GLN A 163 -8.76 8.58 12.35
C GLN A 163 -7.95 9.09 13.54
N GLN A 164 -7.33 8.18 14.30
CA GLN A 164 -6.58 8.52 15.51
C GLN A 164 -5.10 8.76 15.27
N TYR A 165 -4.60 8.42 14.08
CA TYR A 165 -3.18 8.58 13.78
C TYR A 165 -2.73 10.04 13.88
N LYS A 166 -1.69 10.28 14.71
CA LYS A 166 -1.05 11.59 14.87
C LYS A 166 0.43 11.45 14.51
N PRO A 167 0.93 12.18 13.51
CA PRO A 167 2.32 12.05 13.05
C PRO A 167 3.37 12.42 14.10
N GLU A 168 2.99 13.11 15.19
CA GLU A 168 3.91 13.54 16.24
C GLU A 168 4.29 12.43 17.25
N ILE A 169 3.75 11.21 17.09
CA ILE A 169 3.97 10.07 17.99
C ILE A 169 4.98 9.06 17.41
N ASP A 170 5.70 9.42 16.37
CA ASP A 170 6.65 8.51 15.69
C ASP A 170 7.86 8.03 16.54
N ASP A 171 7.99 8.47 17.81
CA ASP A 171 9.07 8.07 18.73
C ASP A 171 8.88 6.69 19.39
N TRP A 172 7.88 5.91 19.01
CA TRP A 172 7.57 4.62 19.68
C TRP A 172 8.29 3.40 19.11
N PHE A 173 9.17 3.55 18.10
CA PHE A 173 9.80 2.42 17.40
C PHE A 173 11.34 2.48 17.38
N GLU A 174 11.99 2.94 18.45
CA GLU A 174 13.41 2.64 18.69
C GLU A 174 13.63 1.25 19.33
#